data_773dfca57ed774e2bb4206b3acb11689
#
_entry.id   773dfca57ed774e2bb4206b3acb11689
#
_cell.length_a   1.000
_cell.length_b   1.000
_cell.length_c   1.000
_cell.angle_alpha   90.00
_cell.angle_beta   90.00
_cell.angle_gamma   90.00
#
_symmetry.space_group_name_H-M   'P 1'
#
loop_
_entity.id
_entity.type
_entity.pdbx_description
1 polymer ?
#
loop_
_entity_poly.entity_id
_entity_poly.type
_entity_poly.pdbx_seq_one_letter_code
_entity_poly.pdbx_strand_id
1 'polypeptide(L)'
;MNDSFDTLVDDVPIAKSSIHGQFVLKYFEGREKELDRIIEKGLERVKVAGRYTNKNGKPLYYPPGTVVPVRVGEKTFYLLALTHFRGNTVEPNMKIYYTAVLTLLEYLNKATAGAPVYIPLLGSGLARINREKENELANLLSILRMSRVKIVGGIHIVLHPDMRGKVNILRYRKNKSIL
;
A
#
# COMPACT_ATOMS: atom_id res chain seq x y z
N MET A 1 1.11 3.37 1.91
CA MET A 1 1.57 4.68 2.41
C MET A 1 1.32 5.73 1.36
N ASN A 2 1.50 7.01 1.72
CA ASN A 2 1.64 8.06 0.73
C ASN A 2 3.02 7.96 0.03
N ASP A 3 3.16 8.63 -1.09
CA ASP A 3 4.35 8.57 -1.94
C ASP A 3 5.56 9.40 -1.44
N SER A 4 5.38 10.17 -0.36
CA SER A 4 6.47 10.84 0.37
C SER A 4 6.99 10.02 1.56
N PHE A 5 6.38 8.87 1.85
CA PHE A 5 6.76 8.00 2.97
C PHE A 5 6.84 8.75 4.29
N ASP A 6 5.82 9.57 4.58
CA ASP A 6 5.73 10.26 5.88
C ASP A 6 5.66 9.26 7.03
N THR A 7 6.16 9.66 8.18
CA THR A 7 6.22 8.84 9.41
C THR A 7 5.58 9.51 10.61
N LEU A 8 5.31 10.82 10.52
CA LEU A 8 4.62 11.57 11.58
C LEU A 8 3.12 11.32 11.52
N VAL A 9 2.57 10.72 12.58
CA VAL A 9 1.14 10.41 12.71
C VAL A 9 0.47 11.48 13.59
N ASP A 10 -0.01 12.53 12.96
CA ASP A 10 -0.60 13.70 13.61
C ASP A 10 -2.01 14.07 13.06
N ASP A 11 -2.63 13.14 12.32
CA ASP A 11 -3.91 13.30 11.64
C ASP A 11 -3.91 14.31 10.48
N VAL A 12 -2.76 14.86 10.10
CA VAL A 12 -2.62 15.74 8.93
C VAL A 12 -2.02 15.01 7.74
N PRO A 13 -0.70 14.62 7.70
CA PRO A 13 -0.20 13.77 6.63
C PRO A 13 -0.60 12.32 6.80
N ILE A 14 -0.76 11.83 8.05
CA ILE A 14 -1.12 10.44 8.35
C ILE A 14 -2.19 10.39 9.43
N ALA A 15 -3.37 9.91 9.06
CA ALA A 15 -4.42 9.65 10.03
C ALA A 15 -4.10 8.42 10.90
N LYS A 16 -4.31 8.53 12.20
CA LYS A 16 -4.12 7.42 13.18
C LYS A 16 -4.92 6.17 12.81
N SER A 17 -6.14 6.35 12.30
CA SER A 17 -7.03 5.25 11.89
C SER A 17 -6.63 4.57 10.59
N SER A 18 -5.71 5.13 9.81
CA SER A 18 -5.24 4.52 8.57
C SER A 18 -4.33 3.31 8.86
N ILE A 19 -4.27 2.35 7.92
CA ILE A 19 -3.32 1.22 8.01
C ILE A 19 -1.88 1.73 8.15
N HIS A 20 -1.55 2.81 7.46
CA HIS A 20 -0.27 3.48 7.56
C HIS A 20 0.00 4.00 8.98
N GLY A 21 -0.94 4.77 9.55
CA GLY A 21 -0.82 5.27 10.92
C GLY A 21 -0.75 4.15 11.96
N GLN A 22 -1.60 3.14 11.83
CA GLN A 22 -1.57 1.97 12.71
C GLN A 22 -0.24 1.21 12.65
N PHE A 23 0.38 1.09 11.48
CA PHE A 23 1.71 0.49 11.35
C PHE A 23 2.76 1.30 12.10
N VAL A 24 2.80 2.63 11.90
CA VAL A 24 3.76 3.50 12.58
C VAL A 24 3.55 3.44 14.10
N LEU A 25 2.34 3.66 14.58
CA LEU A 25 2.03 3.63 16.01
C LEU A 25 2.32 2.27 16.66
N LYS A 26 2.01 1.18 15.99
CA LYS A 26 2.22 -0.17 16.56
C LYS A 26 3.68 -0.56 16.67
N TYR A 27 4.51 -0.17 15.70
CA TYR A 27 5.87 -0.69 15.59
C TYR A 27 6.96 0.35 15.79
N PHE A 28 6.64 1.64 15.65
CA PHE A 28 7.62 2.72 15.67
C PHE A 28 7.18 3.95 16.48
N GLU A 29 6.16 3.85 17.34
CA GLU A 29 5.77 4.94 18.24
C GLU A 29 6.95 5.38 19.09
N GLY A 30 7.30 6.67 19.06
CA GLY A 30 8.48 7.25 19.69
C GLY A 30 9.83 6.88 19.02
N ARG A 31 9.79 6.12 17.93
CA ARG A 31 10.96 5.72 17.14
C ARG A 31 10.83 6.07 15.66
N GLU A 32 10.07 7.11 15.35
CA GLU A 32 9.77 7.52 13.97
C GLU A 32 11.08 7.85 13.21
N LYS A 33 12.08 8.40 13.88
CA LYS A 33 13.42 8.66 13.29
C LYS A 33 14.15 7.38 12.86
N GLU A 34 13.91 6.27 13.54
CA GLU A 34 14.46 4.97 13.13
C GLU A 34 13.81 4.50 11.84
N LEU A 35 12.47 4.60 11.76
CA LEU A 35 11.74 4.28 10.54
C LEU A 35 12.16 5.18 9.39
N ASP A 36 12.37 6.49 9.63
CA ASP A 36 12.87 7.43 8.63
C ASP A 36 14.21 6.98 8.03
N ARG A 37 15.16 6.59 8.85
CA ARG A 37 16.47 6.09 8.38
C ARG A 37 16.34 4.82 7.54
N ILE A 38 15.44 3.89 7.92
CA ILE A 38 15.18 2.67 7.14
C ILE A 38 14.60 3.05 5.78
N ILE A 39 13.64 3.97 5.76
CA ILE A 39 13.01 4.45 4.54
C ILE A 39 14.03 5.17 3.65
N GLU A 40 14.79 6.10 4.18
CA GLU A 40 15.82 6.84 3.45
C GLU A 40 16.83 5.89 2.79
N LYS A 41 17.33 4.90 3.54
CA LYS A 41 18.21 3.87 3.01
C LYS A 41 17.54 3.06 1.88
N GLY A 42 16.27 2.71 2.04
CA GLY A 42 15.50 2.00 1.01
C GLY A 42 15.28 2.82 -0.26
N LEU A 43 15.31 4.14 -0.15
CA LEU A 43 15.07 5.10 -1.24
C LEU A 43 16.35 5.64 -1.88
N GLU A 44 17.55 5.35 -1.35
CA GLU A 44 18.83 5.89 -1.85
C GLU A 44 19.02 5.75 -3.37
N ARG A 45 18.53 4.66 -3.95
CA ARG A 45 18.65 4.37 -5.39
C ARG A 45 17.38 4.65 -6.19
N VAL A 46 16.36 5.19 -5.54
CA VAL A 46 15.08 5.51 -6.19
C VAL A 46 15.11 6.96 -6.65
N LYS A 47 14.90 7.18 -7.94
CA LYS A 47 14.82 8.54 -8.49
C LYS A 47 13.60 9.26 -7.91
N VAL A 48 13.83 10.44 -7.34
CA VAL A 48 12.76 11.33 -6.87
C VAL A 48 11.87 11.70 -8.05
N ALA A 49 10.56 11.58 -7.90
CA ALA A 49 9.59 11.95 -8.93
C ALA A 49 9.26 13.45 -8.91
N GLY A 50 9.38 14.09 -7.75
CA GLY A 50 9.17 15.52 -7.62
C GLY A 50 9.16 16.00 -6.17
N ARG A 51 8.70 17.24 -5.98
CA ARG A 51 8.63 17.90 -4.67
C ARG A 51 7.26 18.55 -4.48
N TYR A 52 6.68 18.33 -3.32
CA TYR A 52 5.50 19.06 -2.86
C TYR A 52 5.88 20.48 -2.41
N THR A 53 5.07 21.46 -2.77
CA THR A 53 5.24 22.87 -2.37
C THR A 53 4.37 23.24 -1.19
N ASN A 54 3.16 22.66 -1.09
CA ASN A 54 2.11 23.05 -0.14
C ASN A 54 1.54 21.84 0.62
N LYS A 55 2.39 20.88 0.99
CA LYS A 55 2.02 19.69 1.76
C LYS A 55 2.76 19.69 3.09
N ASN A 56 2.05 19.36 4.16
CA ASN A 56 2.68 19.06 5.45
C ASN A 56 3.42 17.71 5.39
N GLY A 57 4.53 17.59 6.12
CA GLY A 57 5.38 16.40 6.13
C GLY A 57 6.53 16.46 5.14
N LYS A 58 7.00 15.30 4.69
CA LYS A 58 8.16 15.21 3.80
C LYS A 58 7.88 15.81 2.41
N PRO A 59 8.77 16.66 1.91
CA PRO A 59 8.50 17.38 0.65
C PRO A 59 8.77 16.55 -0.60
N LEU A 60 9.66 15.57 -0.55
CA LEU A 60 9.99 14.75 -1.71
C LEU A 60 8.97 13.63 -1.88
N TYR A 61 8.59 13.34 -3.13
CA TYR A 61 7.77 12.18 -3.43
C TYR A 61 8.40 11.29 -4.51
N TYR A 62 8.02 10.03 -4.49
CA TYR A 62 8.59 8.98 -5.30
C TYR A 62 7.56 8.37 -6.26
N PRO A 63 8.00 7.67 -7.31
CA PRO A 63 7.08 7.08 -8.28
C PRO A 63 6.05 6.15 -7.62
N PRO A 64 4.80 6.11 -8.13
CA PRO A 64 3.81 5.14 -7.70
C PRO A 64 4.35 3.71 -7.81
N GLY A 65 4.12 2.90 -6.78
CA GLY A 65 4.63 1.53 -6.74
C GLY A 65 6.03 1.38 -6.15
N THR A 66 6.70 2.48 -5.79
CA THR A 66 7.93 2.39 -5.00
C THR A 66 7.68 1.60 -3.73
N VAL A 67 8.50 0.59 -3.46
CA VAL A 67 8.39 -0.29 -2.30
C VAL A 67 9.63 -0.17 -1.42
N VAL A 68 9.41 0.06 -0.13
CA VAL A 68 10.46 0.02 0.88
C VAL A 68 10.21 -1.14 1.83
N PRO A 69 11.07 -2.17 1.88
CA PRO A 69 10.95 -3.26 2.85
C PRO A 69 11.42 -2.80 4.24
N VAL A 70 10.62 -3.07 5.25
CA VAL A 70 10.92 -2.80 6.66
C VAL A 70 10.81 -4.09 7.45
N ARG A 71 11.89 -4.55 8.03
CA ARG A 71 11.90 -5.76 8.86
C ARG A 71 11.65 -5.40 10.32
N VAL A 72 10.67 -6.10 10.93
CA VAL A 72 10.36 -5.99 12.36
C VAL A 72 10.26 -7.41 12.93
N GLY A 73 11.26 -7.82 13.67
CA GLY A 73 11.41 -9.20 14.10
C GLY A 73 11.49 -10.16 12.90
N GLU A 74 10.64 -11.16 12.86
CA GLU A 74 10.57 -12.15 11.77
C GLU A 74 9.69 -11.69 10.60
N LYS A 75 9.00 -10.54 10.72
CA LYS A 75 8.08 -10.03 9.70
C LYS A 75 8.76 -9.00 8.81
N THR A 76 8.47 -9.06 7.53
CA THR A 76 8.84 -7.99 6.59
C THR A 76 7.57 -7.26 6.15
N PHE A 77 7.53 -5.96 6.38
CA PHE A 77 6.50 -5.06 5.90
C PHE A 77 6.99 -4.37 4.63
N TYR A 78 6.18 -4.41 3.59
CA TYR A 78 6.46 -3.75 2.32
C TYR A 78 5.68 -2.45 2.26
N LEU A 79 6.35 -1.33 2.51
CA LEU A 79 5.75 0.00 2.47
C LEU A 79 5.62 0.43 1.01
N LEU A 80 4.39 0.68 0.57
CA LEU A 80 4.07 0.97 -0.83
C LEU A 80 3.69 2.44 -1.02
N ALA A 81 4.33 3.15 -1.95
CA ALA A 81 3.89 4.44 -2.45
C ALA A 81 2.60 4.26 -3.26
N LEU A 82 1.45 4.46 -2.61
CA LEU A 82 0.12 4.19 -3.17
C LEU A 82 -0.68 5.46 -3.45
N THR A 83 -0.51 6.50 -2.63
CA THR A 83 -1.33 7.71 -2.70
C THR A 83 -0.49 8.94 -2.94
N HIS A 84 -0.99 9.82 -3.80
CA HIS A 84 -0.43 11.13 -4.09
C HIS A 84 -1.27 12.22 -3.44
N PHE A 85 -0.65 13.34 -3.08
CA PHE A 85 -1.32 14.47 -2.45
C PHE A 85 -1.45 15.65 -3.41
N ARG A 86 -2.59 16.36 -3.29
CA ARG A 86 -2.75 17.72 -3.79
C ARG A 86 -2.94 18.63 -2.56
N GLY A 87 -1.92 19.43 -2.23
CA GLY A 87 -1.85 20.10 -0.92
C GLY A 87 -1.85 19.05 0.20
N ASN A 88 -2.76 19.16 1.16
CA ASN A 88 -2.89 18.22 2.28
C ASN A 88 -3.99 17.16 2.06
N THR A 89 -4.53 17.04 0.86
CA THR A 89 -5.60 16.07 0.54
C THR A 89 -5.09 15.00 -0.40
N VAL A 90 -5.47 13.75 -0.14
CA VAL A 90 -5.19 12.65 -1.07
C VAL A 90 -5.93 12.88 -2.38
N GLU A 91 -5.21 12.82 -3.50
CA GLU A 91 -5.79 12.87 -4.84
C GLU A 91 -6.14 11.46 -5.30
N PRO A 92 -7.44 11.10 -5.40
CA PRO A 92 -7.84 9.81 -5.92
C PRO A 92 -7.46 9.70 -7.39
N ASN A 93 -6.62 8.72 -7.75
CA ASN A 93 -6.17 8.53 -9.12
C ASN A 93 -6.01 7.04 -9.44
N MET A 94 -6.92 6.54 -10.29
CA MET A 94 -6.94 5.14 -10.68
C MET A 94 -5.67 4.71 -11.42
N LYS A 95 -5.08 5.59 -12.24
CA LYS A 95 -3.84 5.29 -12.96
C LYS A 95 -2.68 5.09 -11.97
N ILE A 96 -2.59 5.95 -10.96
CA ILE A 96 -1.60 5.80 -9.87
C ILE A 96 -1.81 4.49 -9.16
N TYR A 97 -3.07 4.16 -8.81
CA TYR A 97 -3.42 2.92 -8.14
C TYR A 97 -3.02 1.68 -8.94
N TYR A 98 -3.42 1.60 -10.21
CA TYR A 98 -3.08 0.46 -11.07
C TYR A 98 -1.57 0.30 -11.22
N THR A 99 -0.84 1.40 -11.47
CA THR A 99 0.62 1.37 -11.57
C THR A 99 1.24 0.88 -10.27
N ALA A 100 0.80 1.41 -9.12
CA ALA A 100 1.35 1.04 -7.83
C ALA A 100 1.14 -0.44 -7.51
N VAL A 101 -0.06 -0.98 -7.76
CA VAL A 101 -0.36 -2.39 -7.49
C VAL A 101 0.41 -3.31 -8.42
N LEU A 102 0.50 -3.01 -9.72
CA LEU A 102 1.27 -3.83 -10.66
C LEU A 102 2.76 -3.86 -10.28
N THR A 103 3.36 -2.71 -10.00
CA THR A 103 4.77 -2.63 -9.58
C THR A 103 5.00 -3.36 -8.25
N LEU A 104 4.04 -3.27 -7.31
CA LEU A 104 4.11 -4.05 -6.06
C LEU A 104 4.15 -5.55 -6.35
N LEU A 105 3.30 -6.07 -7.23
CA LEU A 105 3.26 -7.49 -7.55
C LEU A 105 4.56 -7.98 -8.18
N GLU A 106 5.13 -7.21 -9.11
CA GLU A 106 6.43 -7.51 -9.71
C GLU A 106 7.56 -7.51 -8.67
N TYR A 107 7.53 -6.56 -7.74
CA TYR A 107 8.49 -6.49 -6.64
C TYR A 107 8.36 -7.72 -5.72
N LEU A 108 7.14 -8.04 -5.27
CA LEU A 108 6.88 -9.15 -4.35
C LEU A 108 7.25 -10.51 -4.95
N ASN A 109 7.03 -10.70 -6.26
CA ASN A 109 7.44 -11.92 -6.96
C ASN A 109 8.94 -12.22 -6.79
N LYS A 110 9.77 -11.17 -6.74
CA LYS A 110 11.23 -11.29 -6.57
C LYS A 110 11.65 -11.32 -5.10
N ALA A 111 10.92 -10.60 -4.24
CA ALA A 111 11.36 -10.31 -2.88
C ALA A 111 10.91 -11.33 -1.83
N THR A 112 9.85 -12.11 -2.09
CA THR A 112 9.22 -12.94 -1.07
C THR A 112 9.84 -14.34 -0.92
N ALA A 113 10.71 -14.75 -1.83
CA ALA A 113 11.36 -16.06 -1.82
C ALA A 113 10.38 -17.23 -1.53
N GLY A 114 9.15 -17.14 -2.05
CA GLY A 114 8.13 -18.16 -1.87
C GLY A 114 7.28 -18.02 -0.59
N ALA A 115 7.53 -17.03 0.25
CA ALA A 115 6.69 -16.79 1.42
C ALA A 115 5.30 -16.26 1.06
N PRO A 116 4.26 -16.56 1.86
CA PRO A 116 2.92 -16.02 1.65
C PRO A 116 2.90 -14.50 1.90
N VAL A 117 2.11 -13.79 1.10
CA VAL A 117 1.96 -12.34 1.19
C VAL A 117 0.55 -11.99 1.65
N TYR A 118 0.46 -11.13 2.64
CA TYR A 118 -0.80 -10.59 3.15
C TYR A 118 -0.97 -9.15 2.72
N ILE A 119 -1.99 -8.88 1.90
CA ILE A 119 -2.26 -7.54 1.36
C ILE A 119 -3.60 -7.07 1.91
N PRO A 120 -3.68 -5.92 2.61
CA PRO A 120 -4.97 -5.34 2.96
C PRO A 120 -5.70 -4.91 1.68
N LEU A 121 -7.02 -4.75 1.76
CA LEU A 121 -7.78 -4.20 0.65
C LEU A 121 -7.29 -2.77 0.36
N LEU A 122 -6.45 -2.64 -0.65
CA LEU A 122 -5.83 -1.38 -1.02
C LEU A 122 -6.85 -0.43 -1.63
N GLY A 123 -6.82 0.84 -1.22
CA GLY A 123 -7.74 1.86 -1.75
C GLY A 123 -9.04 2.04 -0.95
N SER A 124 -9.38 1.12 -0.06
CA SER A 124 -10.65 1.09 0.68
C SER A 124 -10.78 2.09 1.83
N GLY A 125 -9.67 2.72 2.17
CA GLY A 125 -9.60 3.63 3.29
C GLY A 125 -9.60 5.11 2.87
N LEU A 126 -8.75 5.88 3.54
CA LEU A 126 -8.58 7.32 3.29
C LEU A 126 -8.02 7.65 1.89
N ALA A 127 -7.49 6.65 1.18
CA ALA A 127 -7.09 6.80 -0.22
C ALA A 127 -8.27 7.11 -1.16
N ARG A 128 -9.50 6.84 -0.75
CA ARG A 128 -10.76 7.20 -1.43
C ARG A 128 -10.78 6.92 -2.95
N ILE A 129 -10.08 5.88 -3.38
CA ILE A 129 -9.92 5.56 -4.80
C ILE A 129 -11.27 5.12 -5.39
N ASN A 130 -12.11 4.49 -4.56
CA ASN A 130 -13.46 4.13 -4.94
C ASN A 130 -14.44 4.40 -3.78
N ARG A 131 -15.68 4.80 -4.09
CA ARG A 131 -16.71 5.00 -3.07
C ARG A 131 -17.35 3.70 -2.60
N GLU A 132 -17.33 2.68 -3.44
CA GLU A 132 -17.94 1.37 -3.16
C GLU A 132 -16.85 0.31 -2.88
N LYS A 133 -16.83 -0.19 -1.66
CA LYS A 133 -15.82 -1.16 -1.19
C LYS A 133 -15.84 -2.49 -1.96
N GLU A 134 -16.99 -2.87 -2.52
CA GLU A 134 -17.13 -4.07 -3.35
C GLU A 134 -16.36 -3.92 -4.67
N ASN A 135 -16.39 -2.73 -5.26
CA ASN A 135 -15.65 -2.42 -6.49
C ASN A 135 -14.13 -2.43 -6.28
N GLU A 136 -13.65 -2.10 -5.09
CA GLU A 136 -12.21 -2.13 -4.78
C GLU A 136 -11.65 -3.55 -4.76
N LEU A 137 -12.41 -4.50 -4.18
CA LEU A 137 -12.01 -5.91 -4.21
C LEU A 137 -12.03 -6.43 -5.65
N ALA A 138 -13.06 -6.10 -6.42
CA ALA A 138 -13.15 -6.48 -7.83
C ALA A 138 -11.97 -5.93 -8.64
N ASN A 139 -11.62 -4.67 -8.44
CA ASN A 139 -10.48 -4.02 -9.10
C ASN A 139 -9.15 -4.70 -8.72
N LEU A 140 -8.91 -4.92 -7.42
CA LEU A 140 -7.69 -5.59 -6.96
C LEU A 140 -7.58 -7.00 -7.54
N LEU A 141 -8.67 -7.79 -7.53
CA LEU A 141 -8.70 -9.13 -8.12
C LEU A 141 -8.48 -9.10 -9.63
N SER A 142 -9.02 -8.10 -10.33
CA SER A 142 -8.79 -7.93 -11.77
C SER A 142 -7.32 -7.64 -12.07
N ILE A 143 -6.67 -6.77 -11.30
CA ILE A 143 -5.24 -6.49 -11.45
C ILE A 143 -4.42 -7.76 -11.20
N LEU A 144 -4.71 -8.51 -10.13
CA LEU A 144 -4.03 -9.75 -9.81
C LEU A 144 -4.10 -10.77 -10.95
N ARG A 145 -5.28 -10.91 -11.58
CA ARG A 145 -5.48 -11.80 -12.72
C ARG A 145 -4.75 -11.33 -13.98
N MET A 146 -4.80 -10.03 -14.25
CA MET A 146 -4.19 -9.44 -15.47
C MET A 146 -2.66 -9.39 -15.38
N SER A 147 -2.10 -9.24 -14.19
CA SER A 147 -0.64 -9.13 -13.99
C SER A 147 0.14 -10.37 -14.39
N ARG A 148 -0.51 -11.55 -14.39
CA ARG A 148 0.12 -12.87 -14.59
C ARG A 148 1.30 -13.16 -13.66
N VAL A 149 1.49 -12.33 -12.62
CA VAL A 149 2.54 -12.52 -11.62
C VAL A 149 2.11 -13.64 -10.68
N LYS A 150 2.99 -14.63 -10.49
CA LYS A 150 2.75 -15.75 -9.58
C LYS A 150 3.65 -15.62 -8.35
N ILE A 151 3.05 -15.39 -7.20
CA ILE A 151 3.74 -15.42 -5.91
C ILE A 151 3.57 -16.83 -5.34
N VAL A 152 4.67 -17.58 -5.22
CA VAL A 152 4.67 -19.00 -4.87
C VAL A 152 3.94 -19.28 -3.56
N GLY A 153 4.15 -18.47 -2.53
CA GLY A 153 3.46 -18.60 -1.24
C GLY A 153 2.00 -18.16 -1.24
N GLY A 154 1.52 -17.64 -2.37
CA GLY A 154 0.15 -17.12 -2.51
C GLY A 154 -0.02 -15.69 -1.98
N ILE A 155 -1.15 -15.10 -2.39
CA ILE A 155 -1.57 -13.76 -1.95
C ILE A 155 -2.85 -13.90 -1.13
N HIS A 156 -2.81 -13.41 0.10
CA HIS A 156 -3.94 -13.36 1.01
C HIS A 156 -4.45 -11.94 1.12
N ILE A 157 -5.66 -11.68 0.60
CA ILE A 157 -6.30 -10.36 0.75
C ILE A 157 -6.96 -10.30 2.13
N VAL A 158 -6.53 -9.36 2.96
CA VAL A 158 -7.05 -9.14 4.30
C VAL A 158 -8.15 -8.09 4.24
N LEU A 159 -9.35 -8.49 4.64
CA LEU A 159 -10.51 -7.59 4.72
C LEU A 159 -10.69 -7.12 6.17
N HIS A 160 -11.00 -5.82 6.34
CA HIS A 160 -11.38 -5.31 7.65
C HIS A 160 -12.69 -5.94 8.12
N PRO A 161 -12.88 -6.22 9.43
CA PRO A 161 -14.12 -6.82 9.96
C PRO A 161 -15.40 -6.12 9.50
N ASP A 162 -15.39 -4.79 9.36
CA ASP A 162 -16.54 -4.00 8.87
C ASP A 162 -16.94 -4.30 7.42
N MET A 163 -16.10 -5.03 6.69
CA MET A 163 -16.40 -5.53 5.35
C MET A 163 -17.23 -6.82 5.37
N ARG A 164 -17.37 -7.44 6.54
CA ARG A 164 -18.17 -8.67 6.72
C ARG A 164 -19.62 -8.38 6.34
N GLY A 165 -20.17 -9.14 5.41
CA GLY A 165 -21.51 -8.94 4.86
C GLY A 165 -21.66 -7.84 3.79
N LYS A 166 -20.65 -6.98 3.60
CA LYS A 166 -20.64 -5.94 2.54
C LYS A 166 -19.97 -6.42 1.25
N VAL A 167 -19.23 -7.51 1.32
CA VAL A 167 -18.54 -8.12 0.19
C VAL A 167 -19.04 -9.54 0.01
N ASN A 168 -19.67 -9.82 -1.14
CA ASN A 168 -20.11 -11.17 -1.48
C ASN A 168 -18.93 -11.99 -2.03
N ILE A 169 -18.19 -12.63 -1.14
CA ILE A 169 -17.01 -13.45 -1.49
C ILE A 169 -17.41 -14.61 -2.44
N LEU A 170 -18.65 -15.07 -2.40
CA LEU A 170 -19.12 -16.16 -3.27
C LEU A 170 -19.13 -15.77 -4.75
N ARG A 171 -19.32 -14.49 -5.08
CA ARG A 171 -19.19 -13.98 -6.46
C ARG A 171 -17.82 -14.27 -7.06
N TYR A 172 -16.78 -14.33 -6.22
CA TYR A 172 -15.40 -14.52 -6.68
C TYR A 172 -14.95 -15.99 -6.63
N ARG A 173 -15.75 -16.87 -5.99
CA ARG A 173 -15.46 -18.31 -5.87
C ARG A 173 -15.68 -19.11 -7.17
N LYS A 174 -16.56 -18.65 -8.07
CA LYS A 174 -16.93 -19.35 -9.30
C LYS A 174 -15.83 -19.40 -10.39
N ASN A 175 -14.71 -18.73 -10.19
CA ASN A 175 -13.62 -18.68 -11.17
C ASN A 175 -12.37 -19.47 -10.73
N LYS A 176 -12.56 -20.66 -10.14
CA LYS A 176 -11.46 -21.55 -9.71
C LYS A 176 -10.67 -22.19 -10.87
N SER A 177 -11.04 -21.96 -12.12
CA SER A 177 -10.43 -22.61 -13.28
C SER A 177 -9.32 -21.82 -13.98
N ILE A 178 -8.83 -20.72 -13.38
CA ILE A 178 -7.73 -19.92 -13.95
C ILE A 178 -6.75 -19.48 -12.82
N LEU A 179 -6.15 -20.44 -12.18
CA LEU A 179 -4.94 -20.25 -11.38
C LEU A 179 -3.95 -21.37 -11.71
#